data_d338e80882e190bb4a921d988bd53bf3
#
_entry.id   d338e80882e190bb4a921d988bd53bf3
#
_cell.length_a   1.000
_cell.length_b   1.000
_cell.length_c   1.000
_cell.angle_alpha   90.00
_cell.angle_beta   90.00
_cell.angle_gamma   90.00
#
_symmetry.space_group_name_H-M   'P 1'
#
loop_
_entity.id
_entity.type
_entity.pdbx_description
1 polymer ?
#
loop_
_entity_poly.entity_id
_entity_poly.type
_entity_poly.pdbx_seq_one_letter_code
_entity_poly.pdbx_strand_id
1 'polypeptide(L)' 'MESENKTVYESAIKVKSGEYRFTVKESARTGKYLLIEDVRIKPGKTRVERVVIYPELMEGFDAEYQKAKEMMKGS' A
#
# COMPACT_ATOMS: atom_id res chain seq x y z
N MET A 1 10.34 23.25 -1.76
CA MET A 1 10.00 22.70 -1.65
C MET A 1 9.68 21.93 -1.12
N GLU A 2 9.64 21.65 -0.59
CA GLU A 2 9.51 20.91 -0.15
C GLU A 2 8.86 20.12 0.00
N SER A 3 9.19 19.51 0.14
CA SER A 3 8.42 18.40 0.18
C SER A 3 7.40 18.42 1.23
N GLU A 4 6.19 18.27 0.91
CA GLU A 4 5.18 18.24 1.82
C GLU A 4 4.84 16.91 2.28
N ASN A 5 5.35 15.84 1.67
CA ASN A 5 5.04 14.48 2.06
C ASN A 5 6.11 13.93 2.96
N LYS A 6 5.70 13.39 4.09
CA LYS A 6 6.60 12.88 5.07
C LYS A 6 6.22 11.45 5.35
N THR A 7 7.18 10.58 5.42
CA THR A 7 6.92 9.16 5.73
C THR A 7 6.81 8.99 7.22
N VAL A 8 5.67 8.46 7.68
CA VAL A 8 5.46 8.25 9.10
C VAL A 8 5.57 6.79 9.47
N TYR A 9 5.44 5.89 8.51
CA TYR A 9 5.53 4.47 8.80
C TYR A 9 5.84 3.72 7.51
N GLU A 10 6.61 2.65 7.63
CA GLU A 10 6.98 1.84 6.48
C GLU A 10 7.15 0.41 6.88
N SER A 11 6.67 -0.51 6.05
CA SER A 11 6.93 -1.92 6.26
C SER A 11 6.80 -2.62 4.92
N ALA A 12 7.14 -3.89 4.89
CA ALA A 12 7.07 -4.64 3.64
C ALA A 12 6.83 -6.11 3.92
N ILE A 13 6.19 -6.76 2.96
CA ILE A 13 6.01 -8.20 3.00
C ILE A 13 6.74 -8.76 1.79
N LYS A 14 7.74 -9.58 2.05
CA LYS A 14 8.52 -10.16 0.95
C LYS A 14 7.72 -11.23 0.25
N VAL A 15 7.83 -11.25 -1.07
CA VAL A 15 7.24 -12.30 -1.86
C VAL A 15 8.33 -12.87 -2.75
N LYS A 16 7.98 -13.85 -3.57
CA LYS A 16 8.96 -14.57 -4.33
C LYS A 16 9.83 -13.71 -5.23
N SER A 17 9.27 -12.79 -5.93
CA SER A 17 10.08 -11.97 -6.83
C SER A 17 9.88 -10.49 -6.56
N GLY A 18 9.77 -10.11 -5.31
CA GLY A 18 9.61 -8.71 -5.00
C GLY A 18 9.10 -8.52 -3.60
N GLU A 19 8.22 -7.56 -3.45
CA GLU A 19 7.64 -7.30 -2.14
C GLU A 19 6.42 -6.41 -2.27
N TYR A 20 5.58 -6.44 -1.25
CA TYR A 20 4.51 -5.46 -1.12
C TYR A 20 4.98 -4.47 -0.06
N ARG A 21 5.03 -3.22 -0.40
CA ARG A 21 5.44 -2.17 0.53
C ARG A 21 4.24 -1.40 1.02
N PHE A 22 4.23 -1.13 2.30
CA PHE A 22 3.17 -0.36 2.94
C PHE A 22 3.79 0.88 3.53
N THR A 23 3.38 2.04 3.08
CA THR A 23 3.94 3.29 3.56
C THR A 23 2.81 4.22 3.96
N VAL A 24 2.91 4.80 5.15
CA VAL A 24 1.97 5.84 5.55
C VAL A 24 2.69 7.15 5.39
N LYS A 25 2.13 8.03 4.59
CA LYS A 25 2.70 9.33 4.36
C LYS A 25 1.77 10.40 4.88
N GLU A 26 2.34 11.54 5.18
CA GLU A 26 1.57 12.65 5.67
C GLU A 26 1.81 13.85 4.77
N SER A 27 0.73 14.46 4.31
CA SER A 27 0.79 15.62 3.47
C SER A 27 0.11 16.77 4.18
N ALA A 28 0.64 17.96 4.05
CA ALA A 28 0.03 19.12 4.69
C ALA A 28 -1.36 19.38 4.14
N ARG A 29 -1.61 18.92 2.92
CA ARG A 29 -2.89 19.20 2.29
C ARG A 29 -3.94 18.16 2.58
N THR A 30 -3.59 16.90 2.57
CA THR A 30 -4.56 15.83 2.67
C THR A 30 -4.47 15.01 3.96
N GLY A 31 -3.49 15.32 4.81
CA GLY A 31 -3.30 14.53 6.01
C GLY A 31 -2.59 13.23 5.70
N LYS A 32 -2.87 12.20 6.45
CA LYS A 32 -2.19 10.94 6.28
C LYS A 32 -2.90 10.08 5.26
N TYR A 33 -2.14 9.29 4.54
CA TYR A 33 -2.71 8.35 3.59
C TYR A 33 -1.80 7.14 3.49
N LEU A 34 -2.36 6.03 3.01
CA LEU A 34 -1.64 4.78 2.89
C LEU A 34 -1.27 4.56 1.44
N LEU A 35 -0.01 4.24 1.22
CA LEU A 35 0.48 3.90 -0.10
C LEU A 35 0.89 2.45 -0.09
N ILE A 36 0.31 1.65 -0.97
CA ILE A 36 0.67 0.25 -1.11
C ILE A 36 1.32 0.06 -2.45
N GLU A 37 2.50 -0.54 -2.48
CA GLU A 37 3.24 -0.77 -3.71
C GLU A 37 3.49 -2.23 -3.93
N ASP A 38 3.22 -2.68 -5.13
CA ASP A 38 3.51 -4.05 -5.55
C ASP A 38 4.77 -3.96 -6.38
N VAL A 39 5.89 -4.36 -5.80
CA VAL A 39 7.19 -4.28 -6.45
C VAL A 39 7.58 -5.64 -6.96
N ARG A 40 7.80 -5.76 -8.27
CA ARG A 40 8.21 -7.02 -8.86
C ARG A 40 9.53 -6.82 -9.56
N ILE A 41 10.48 -7.68 -9.25
CA ILE A 41 11.81 -7.59 -9.81
C ILE A 41 11.99 -8.71 -10.80
N LYS A 42 12.22 -8.34 -12.05
CA LYS A 42 12.45 -9.30 -13.11
C LYS A 42 13.78 -9.02 -13.75
N PRO A 43 14.37 -10.02 -14.40
CA PRO A 43 15.65 -9.79 -15.07
C PRO A 43 15.54 -8.63 -16.03
N GLY A 44 16.39 -7.66 -15.84
CA GLY A 44 16.42 -6.51 -16.73
C GLY A 44 15.36 -5.47 -16.49
N LYS A 45 14.48 -5.66 -15.49
CA LYS A 45 13.51 -4.62 -15.27
C LYS A 45 12.80 -4.79 -13.94
N THR A 46 12.33 -3.69 -13.42
CA THR A 46 11.56 -3.68 -12.18
C THR A 46 10.23 -3.02 -12.46
N ARG A 47 9.18 -3.63 -11.96
CA ARG A 47 7.85 -3.12 -12.14
C ARG A 47 7.27 -2.71 -10.80
N VAL A 48 6.67 -1.53 -10.74
CA VAL A 48 6.06 -1.04 -9.50
C VAL A 48 4.66 -0.56 -9.80
N GLU A 49 3.69 -1.12 -9.09
CA GLU A 49 2.32 -0.65 -9.20
C GLU A 49 1.89 -0.14 -7.85
N ARG A 50 1.13 0.92 -7.84
CA ARG A 50 0.78 1.62 -6.60
C ARG A 50 -0.69 1.80 -6.44
N VAL A 51 -1.11 1.77 -5.18
CA VAL A 51 -2.48 2.06 -4.81
C VAL A 51 -2.42 3.04 -3.65
N VAL A 52 -3.18 4.11 -3.74
CA VAL A 52 -3.23 5.10 -2.67
C VAL A 52 -4.60 5.06 -2.02
N ILE A 53 -4.61 4.93 -0.70
CA ILE A 53 -5.86 4.86 0.04
C ILE A 53 -5.91 6.01 1.03
N TYR A 54 -6.89 6.89 0.84
CA TYR A 54 -7.06 8.05 1.71
C TYR A 54 -7.91 7.67 2.91
N PRO A 55 -7.81 8.43 3.99
CA PRO A 55 -8.49 8.06 5.24
C PRO A 55 -9.99 7.80 5.09
N GLU A 56 -10.65 8.58 4.25
CA GLU A 56 -12.09 8.41 4.13
C GLU A 56 -12.48 7.11 3.44
N LEU A 57 -11.53 6.44 2.80
CA LEU A 57 -11.78 5.17 2.14
C LEU A 57 -11.33 3.97 2.95
N MET A 58 -10.66 4.20 4.06
CA MET A 58 -10.06 3.11 4.82
C MET A 58 -11.08 2.10 5.34
N GLU A 59 -12.20 2.58 5.84
CA GLU A 59 -13.20 1.66 6.35
C GLU A 59 -13.76 0.77 5.27
N GLY A 60 -14.06 1.36 4.11
CA GLY A 60 -14.57 0.58 3.00
C GLY A 60 -13.55 -0.41 2.50
N PHE A 61 -12.31 0.03 2.40
CA PHE A 61 -11.25 -0.84 1.96
C PHE A 61 -11.07 -2.01 2.93
N ASP A 62 -11.08 -1.71 4.22
CA ASP A 62 -10.91 -2.74 5.22
C ASP A 62 -12.05 -3.74 5.19
N ALA A 63 -13.28 -3.26 5.05
CA ALA A 63 -14.43 -4.14 5.00
C ALA A 63 -14.35 -5.10 3.82
N GLU A 64 -13.98 -4.60 2.66
CA GLU A 64 -13.86 -5.45 1.49
C GLU A 64 -12.69 -6.42 1.61
N TYR A 65 -11.61 -5.94 2.19
CA TYR A 65 -10.45 -6.79 2.40
C TYR A 65 -10.81 -7.96 3.33
N GLN A 66 -11.55 -7.69 4.41
CA GLN A 66 -11.96 -8.72 5.34
C GLN A 66 -12.85 -9.76 4.66
N LYS A 67 -13.77 -9.31 3.81
CA LYS A 67 -14.61 -10.23 3.08
C LYS A 67 -13.79 -11.11 2.13
N ALA A 68 -12.89 -10.49 1.40
CA ALA A 68 -12.05 -11.25 0.48
C ALA A 68 -11.23 -12.28 1.23
N LYS A 69 -10.72 -11.89 2.38
CA LYS A 69 -9.92 -12.77 3.20
C LYS A 69 -10.71 -14.00 3.64
N GLU A 70 -11.97 -13.77 4.03
CA GLU A 70 -12.84 -14.88 4.43
C GLU A 70 -13.09 -15.81 3.27
N MET A 71 -13.31 -15.26 2.10
CA MET A 71 -13.56 -16.08 0.93
C MET A 71 -12.34 -16.92 0.57
N MET A 72 -11.16 -16.37 0.75
CA MET A 72 -9.94 -17.11 0.48
C MET A 72 -9.74 -18.25 1.46
N LYS A 73 -10.11 -18.03 2.69
CA LYS A 73 -9.96 -19.07 3.71
C LYS A 73 -11.01 -20.15 3.58
N GLY A 74 -12.17 -19.77 3.13
CA GLY A 74 -13.29 -20.67 3.13
C GLY A 74 -13.27 -21.75 2.08
N SER A 75 -12.36 -21.71 1.19
CA SER A 75 -12.39 -22.71 0.11
C SER A 75 -11.74 -24.02 0.48
#